data_a6a9979795e8b5b414bcef6280203171
#
_entry.id   a6a9979795e8b5b414bcef6280203171
#
_cell.length_a   1.000
_cell.length_b   1.000
_cell.length_c   1.000
_cell.angle_alpha   90.00
_cell.angle_beta   90.00
_cell.angle_gamma   90.00
#
_symmetry.space_group_name_H-M   'P 1'
#
loop_
_entity.id
_entity.type
_entity.pdbx_description
1 polymer ?
#
loop_
_entity_poly.entity_id
_entity_poly.type
_entity_poly.pdbx_seq_one_letter_code
_entity_poly.pdbx_strand_id
1 'polypeptide(L)'
;MSFKKLNIPLKEALERLKIENPLPFQKQILPKIKSGRDLFIVAPEGSGKTTALVISTIQKLESAAFEDAPRALIFVQNKEAALALEEEFNKFTKYMDLRVYSAHDAPDISKQKDDIYDGVDIVIATPKKLFQLFKITGINVSQLKILAVEDAEFLTKNSDYNDLIRIPQHITKCQYLVFASTMNPKIERLKDSFMARAEMLRLKV
;
A
#
# COMPACT_ATOMS: atom_id res chain seq x y z
N MET A 1 13.09 -9.21 13.53
CA MET A 1 12.29 -10.35 13.04
C MET A 1 13.06 -10.92 11.87
N SER A 2 13.33 -12.20 11.84
CA SER A 2 13.80 -12.81 10.60
C SER A 2 12.60 -13.11 9.72
N PHE A 3 12.78 -13.30 8.43
CA PHE A 3 11.72 -13.74 7.50
C PHE A 3 11.10 -15.10 7.86
N LYS A 4 11.60 -15.77 8.91
CA LYS A 4 11.11 -17.09 9.37
C LYS A 4 9.62 -17.15 9.72
N LYS A 5 9.00 -16.00 10.08
CA LYS A 5 7.57 -15.93 10.47
C LYS A 5 6.64 -15.49 9.32
N LEU A 6 7.15 -15.39 8.09
CA LEU A 6 6.35 -15.16 6.90
C LEU A 6 5.70 -16.47 6.43
N ASN A 7 4.63 -16.36 5.63
CA ASN A 7 4.00 -17.52 4.99
C ASN A 7 4.94 -18.16 3.95
N ILE A 8 4.64 -19.40 3.55
CA ILE A 8 5.52 -20.19 2.68
C ILE A 8 5.70 -19.53 1.31
N PRO A 9 4.65 -19.12 0.56
CA PRO A 9 4.83 -18.52 -0.76
C PRO A 9 5.70 -17.26 -0.74
N LEU A 10 5.59 -16.46 0.32
CA LEU A 10 6.39 -15.25 0.46
C LEU A 10 7.88 -15.55 0.76
N LYS A 11 8.16 -16.62 1.52
CA LYS A 11 9.54 -17.09 1.73
C LYS A 11 10.18 -17.58 0.43
N GLU A 12 9.46 -18.37 -0.35
CA GLU A 12 9.91 -18.85 -1.66
C GLU A 12 10.17 -17.67 -2.63
N ALA A 13 9.32 -16.63 -2.59
CA ALA A 13 9.53 -15.42 -3.35
C ALA A 13 10.82 -14.69 -2.94
N LEU A 14 11.08 -14.55 -1.64
CA LEU A 14 12.30 -13.94 -1.11
C LEU A 14 13.56 -14.71 -1.51
N GLU A 15 13.54 -16.04 -1.42
CA GLU A 15 14.64 -16.92 -1.86
C GLU A 15 14.93 -16.73 -3.36
N ARG A 16 13.89 -16.76 -4.19
CA ARG A 16 13.99 -16.53 -5.64
C ARG A 16 14.59 -15.16 -5.97
N LEU A 17 14.21 -14.13 -5.22
CA LEU A 17 14.71 -12.76 -5.36
C LEU A 17 16.07 -12.55 -4.68
N LYS A 18 16.65 -13.58 -4.07
CA LYS A 18 17.93 -13.54 -3.33
C LYS A 18 17.91 -12.51 -2.19
N ILE A 19 16.76 -12.31 -1.55
CA ILE A 19 16.59 -11.44 -0.39
C ILE A 19 16.67 -12.31 0.87
N GLU A 20 17.88 -12.60 1.32
CA GLU A 20 18.12 -13.55 2.42
C GLU A 20 17.74 -12.98 3.78
N ASN A 21 18.00 -11.70 4.02
CA ASN A 21 17.81 -11.07 5.31
C ASN A 21 17.13 -9.70 5.21
N PRO A 22 16.24 -9.38 6.16
CA PRO A 22 15.66 -8.04 6.23
C PRO A 22 16.74 -7.01 6.60
N LEU A 23 16.67 -5.84 5.96
CA LEU A 23 17.49 -4.68 6.33
C LEU A 23 17.23 -4.27 7.79
N PRO A 24 18.17 -3.58 8.45
CA PRO A 24 18.01 -3.17 9.85
C PRO A 24 16.68 -2.46 10.12
N PHE A 25 16.26 -1.57 9.23
CA PHE A 25 14.99 -0.87 9.35
C PHE A 25 13.78 -1.80 9.17
N GLN A 26 13.83 -2.70 8.20
CA GLN A 26 12.78 -3.70 7.99
C GLN A 26 12.60 -4.61 9.21
N LYS A 27 13.69 -4.97 9.91
CA LYS A 27 13.61 -5.73 11.18
C LYS A 27 12.79 -5.02 12.25
N GLN A 28 12.80 -3.69 12.26
CA GLN A 28 12.05 -2.88 13.23
C GLN A 28 10.59 -2.71 12.83
N ILE A 29 10.30 -2.46 11.55
CA ILE A 29 8.95 -2.09 11.11
C ILE A 29 8.05 -3.30 10.82
N LEU A 30 8.57 -4.38 10.21
CA LEU A 30 7.75 -5.55 9.84
C LEU A 30 6.95 -6.15 11.02
N PRO A 31 7.51 -6.32 12.23
CA PRO A 31 6.74 -6.81 13.38
C PRO A 31 5.60 -5.87 13.78
N LYS A 32 5.81 -4.56 13.69
CA LYS A 32 4.81 -3.56 14.04
C LYS A 32 3.69 -3.49 13.00
N ILE A 33 4.02 -3.57 11.71
CA ILE A 33 3.01 -3.69 10.66
C ILE A 33 2.20 -4.99 10.87
N LYS A 34 2.86 -6.11 11.12
CA LYS A 34 2.19 -7.39 11.37
C LYS A 34 1.26 -7.35 12.58
N SER A 35 1.53 -6.53 13.60
CA SER A 35 0.65 -6.36 14.76
C SER A 35 -0.65 -5.61 14.47
N GLY A 36 -0.82 -5.09 13.25
CA GLY A 36 -2.04 -4.37 12.83
C GLY A 36 -2.09 -2.91 13.26
N ARG A 37 -0.99 -2.34 13.76
CA ARG A 37 -0.94 -0.91 14.16
C ARG A 37 -0.92 0.00 12.95
N ASP A 38 -1.58 1.14 13.08
CA ASP A 38 -1.44 2.23 12.13
C ASP A 38 -0.10 2.93 12.33
N LEU A 39 0.63 3.17 11.25
CA LEU A 39 2.02 3.64 11.33
C LEU A 39 2.32 4.76 10.34
N PHE A 40 3.01 5.81 10.84
CA PHE A 40 3.88 6.65 10.02
C PHE A 40 5.29 6.06 10.04
N ILE A 41 5.82 5.76 8.88
CA ILE A 41 7.11 5.08 8.68
C ILE A 41 8.03 6.04 7.94
N VAL A 42 8.97 6.64 8.66
CA VAL A 42 9.87 7.68 8.13
C VAL A 42 11.30 7.16 8.09
N ALA A 43 11.84 7.04 6.88
CA ALA A 43 13.19 6.57 6.66
C ALA A 43 13.74 7.05 5.31
N PRO A 44 15.05 7.27 5.17
CA PRO A 44 15.66 7.74 3.93
C PRO A 44 15.41 6.76 2.77
N GLU A 45 15.67 7.23 1.55
CA GLU A 45 15.71 6.38 0.37
C GLU A 45 16.70 5.23 0.55
N GLY A 46 16.46 4.10 -0.09
CA GLY A 46 17.31 2.91 0.05
C GLY A 46 17.15 2.14 1.37
N SER A 47 16.36 2.61 2.34
CA SER A 47 16.11 1.90 3.61
C SER A 47 15.24 0.65 3.48
N GLY A 48 14.66 0.40 2.31
CA GLY A 48 13.79 -0.75 2.03
C GLY A 48 12.33 -0.54 2.40
N LYS A 49 11.83 0.71 2.39
CA LYS A 49 10.41 1.06 2.63
C LYS A 49 9.47 0.33 1.68
N THR A 50 9.68 0.46 0.37
CA THR A 50 8.87 -0.17 -0.68
C THR A 50 8.83 -1.68 -0.53
N THR A 51 9.98 -2.33 -0.35
CA THR A 51 10.04 -3.78 -0.13
C THR A 51 9.29 -4.19 1.16
N ALA A 52 9.37 -3.38 2.22
CA ALA A 52 8.62 -3.65 3.45
C ALA A 52 7.11 -3.49 3.25
N LEU A 53 6.67 -2.51 2.47
CA LEU A 53 5.27 -2.34 2.07
C LEU A 53 4.78 -3.59 1.32
N VAL A 54 5.51 -4.01 0.27
CA VAL A 54 5.18 -5.18 -0.56
C VAL A 54 5.08 -6.44 0.31
N ILE A 55 6.12 -6.78 1.08
CA ILE A 55 6.14 -7.94 1.96
C ILE A 55 4.98 -7.91 2.96
N SER A 56 4.74 -6.76 3.58
CA SER A 56 3.68 -6.61 4.59
C SER A 56 2.29 -6.77 3.99
N THR A 57 2.06 -6.21 2.81
CA THR A 57 0.78 -6.31 2.11
C THR A 57 0.51 -7.76 1.70
N ILE A 58 1.44 -8.42 1.04
CA ILE A 58 1.31 -9.83 0.64
C ILE A 58 1.09 -10.73 1.85
N GLN A 59 1.86 -10.54 2.94
CA GLN A 59 1.69 -11.28 4.19
C GLN A 59 0.30 -11.04 4.81
N LYS A 60 -0.20 -9.81 4.78
CA LYS A 60 -1.53 -9.43 5.31
C LYS A 60 -2.67 -10.07 4.51
N LEU A 61 -2.47 -10.24 3.21
CA LEU A 61 -3.41 -10.89 2.30
C LEU A 61 -3.22 -12.41 2.19
N GLU A 62 -2.33 -12.98 3.04
CA GLU A 62 -2.07 -14.42 3.14
C GLU A 62 -1.49 -15.04 1.87
N SER A 63 -0.93 -14.22 0.96
CA SER A 63 -0.33 -14.61 -0.32
C SER A 63 -1.31 -15.31 -1.28
N ALA A 64 -2.61 -15.11 -1.13
CA ALA A 64 -3.65 -15.75 -1.91
C ALA A 64 -4.73 -14.77 -2.35
N ALA A 65 -5.33 -15.01 -3.52
CA ALA A 65 -6.53 -14.29 -3.97
C ALA A 65 -7.73 -14.65 -3.06
N PHE A 66 -8.65 -13.71 -2.96
CA PHE A 66 -9.86 -13.92 -2.17
C PHE A 66 -11.00 -13.04 -2.67
N GLU A 67 -12.09 -13.66 -3.11
CA GLU A 67 -13.26 -12.97 -3.68
C GLU A 67 -12.88 -11.94 -4.77
N ASP A 68 -13.70 -10.95 -5.04
CA ASP A 68 -13.49 -9.99 -6.14
C ASP A 68 -13.19 -8.57 -5.66
N ALA A 69 -13.52 -8.25 -4.38
CA ALA A 69 -13.27 -6.92 -3.83
C ALA A 69 -11.81 -6.72 -3.41
N PRO A 70 -11.22 -5.56 -3.70
CA PRO A 70 -9.88 -5.21 -3.26
C PRO A 70 -9.72 -5.28 -1.74
N ARG A 71 -8.60 -5.85 -1.30
CA ARG A 71 -8.22 -5.95 0.11
C ARG A 71 -7.06 -5.03 0.50
N ALA A 72 -6.37 -4.48 -0.50
CA ALA A 72 -5.36 -3.43 -0.29
C ALA A 72 -5.54 -2.29 -1.29
N LEU A 73 -5.45 -1.05 -0.79
CA LEU A 73 -5.33 0.16 -1.59
C LEU A 73 -4.00 0.84 -1.29
N ILE A 74 -3.27 1.23 -2.34
CA ILE A 74 -2.00 1.90 -2.18
C ILE A 74 -1.99 3.19 -2.99
N PHE A 75 -1.85 4.32 -2.30
CA PHE A 75 -1.72 5.61 -2.92
C PHE A 75 -0.27 5.89 -3.30
N VAL A 76 -0.08 6.37 -4.52
CA VAL A 76 1.19 6.77 -5.09
C VAL A 76 1.10 8.13 -5.76
N GLN A 77 2.24 8.75 -6.04
CA GLN A 77 2.30 10.12 -6.56
C GLN A 77 1.73 10.27 -7.99
N ASN A 78 2.10 9.35 -8.89
CA ASN A 78 1.81 9.46 -10.33
C ASN A 78 1.74 8.07 -10.98
N LYS A 79 1.51 8.06 -12.30
CA LYS A 79 1.44 6.84 -13.10
C LYS A 79 2.72 6.03 -13.06
N GLU A 80 3.87 6.68 -13.17
CA GLU A 80 5.18 6.05 -13.19
C GLU A 80 5.43 5.31 -11.87
N ALA A 81 5.10 5.93 -10.74
CA ALA A 81 5.18 5.30 -9.43
C ALA A 81 4.20 4.13 -9.29
N ALA A 82 2.99 4.24 -9.88
CA ALA A 82 2.02 3.15 -9.87
C ALA A 82 2.54 1.91 -10.62
N LEU A 83 3.07 2.12 -11.82
CA LEU A 83 3.61 1.03 -12.64
C LEU A 83 4.86 0.42 -12.01
N ALA A 84 5.75 1.23 -11.45
CA ALA A 84 6.96 0.75 -10.77
C ALA A 84 6.61 -0.10 -9.53
N LEU A 85 5.62 0.33 -8.75
CA LEU A 85 5.18 -0.43 -7.58
C LEU A 85 4.44 -1.71 -7.98
N GLU A 86 3.63 -1.69 -9.05
CA GLU A 86 3.00 -2.89 -9.60
C GLU A 86 4.05 -3.90 -10.05
N GLU A 87 5.09 -3.45 -10.76
CA GLU A 87 6.21 -4.31 -11.15
C GLU A 87 6.90 -4.92 -9.92
N GLU A 88 7.11 -4.13 -8.88
CA GLU A 88 7.71 -4.62 -7.64
C GLU A 88 6.83 -5.69 -6.98
N PHE A 89 5.50 -5.49 -6.89
CA PHE A 89 4.59 -6.53 -6.43
C PHE A 89 4.66 -7.79 -7.30
N ASN A 90 4.65 -7.64 -8.62
CA ASN A 90 4.68 -8.76 -9.57
C ASN A 90 5.94 -9.62 -9.44
N LYS A 91 7.09 -9.04 -9.06
CA LYS A 91 8.31 -9.81 -8.74
C LYS A 91 8.06 -10.79 -7.59
N PHE A 92 7.32 -10.37 -6.56
CA PHE A 92 7.01 -11.22 -5.42
C PHE A 92 5.88 -12.20 -5.70
N THR A 93 4.83 -11.77 -6.39
CA THR A 93 3.58 -12.54 -6.60
C THR A 93 3.63 -13.49 -7.79
N LYS A 94 4.75 -13.57 -8.53
CA LYS A 94 4.89 -14.32 -9.78
C LYS A 94 4.32 -15.76 -9.76
N TYR A 95 4.34 -16.42 -8.61
CA TYR A 95 3.82 -17.78 -8.42
C TYR A 95 2.74 -17.84 -7.34
N MET A 96 2.05 -16.73 -7.14
CA MET A 96 0.87 -16.60 -6.30
C MET A 96 -0.31 -16.24 -7.20
N ASP A 97 -1.50 -16.49 -6.72
CA ASP A 97 -2.74 -16.08 -7.41
C ASP A 97 -3.20 -14.66 -7.03
N LEU A 98 -2.41 -13.93 -6.24
CA LEU A 98 -2.67 -12.53 -5.90
C LEU A 98 -2.72 -11.64 -7.15
N ARG A 99 -3.82 -10.92 -7.30
CA ARG A 99 -4.11 -10.05 -8.43
C ARG A 99 -3.76 -8.61 -8.09
N VAL A 100 -2.80 -8.05 -8.80
CA VAL A 100 -2.33 -6.66 -8.61
C VAL A 100 -2.75 -5.83 -9.81
N TYR A 101 -3.26 -4.63 -9.57
CA TYR A 101 -3.72 -3.72 -10.61
C TYR A 101 -3.31 -2.29 -10.33
N SER A 102 -2.68 -1.63 -11.31
CA SER A 102 -2.39 -0.20 -11.26
C SER A 102 -3.41 0.60 -12.05
N ALA A 103 -4.23 1.39 -11.34
CA ALA A 103 -5.16 2.33 -11.95
C ALA A 103 -4.48 3.70 -12.15
N HIS A 104 -4.25 4.08 -13.40
CA HIS A 104 -3.58 5.32 -13.75
C HIS A 104 -4.38 6.17 -14.75
N ASP A 105 -3.88 7.33 -15.14
CA ASP A 105 -4.52 8.20 -16.12
C ASP A 105 -4.50 7.55 -17.51
N ALA A 106 -5.44 6.63 -17.72
CA ALA A 106 -5.81 6.08 -19.02
C ALA A 106 -7.16 6.67 -19.45
N PRO A 107 -7.43 6.80 -20.74
CA PRO A 107 -8.62 7.48 -21.25
C PRO A 107 -9.94 6.80 -20.82
N ASP A 108 -9.92 5.49 -20.56
CA ASP A 108 -11.15 4.75 -20.26
C ASP A 108 -11.20 4.33 -18.78
N ILE A 109 -11.91 5.12 -17.99
CA ILE A 109 -12.17 4.80 -16.59
C ILE A 109 -13.17 3.64 -16.42
N SER A 110 -14.08 3.46 -17.41
CA SER A 110 -15.06 2.36 -17.38
C SER A 110 -14.36 1.02 -17.50
N LYS A 111 -13.38 0.91 -18.40
CA LYS A 111 -12.56 -0.30 -18.51
C LYS A 111 -11.81 -0.58 -17.21
N GLN A 112 -11.21 0.44 -16.58
CA GLN A 112 -10.53 0.23 -15.29
C GLN A 112 -11.48 -0.23 -14.18
N LYS A 113 -12.73 0.26 -14.20
CA LYS A 113 -13.77 -0.22 -13.31
C LYS A 113 -14.09 -1.69 -13.56
N ASP A 114 -14.24 -2.10 -14.83
CA ASP A 114 -14.56 -3.47 -15.21
C ASP A 114 -13.40 -4.41 -14.83
N ASP A 115 -12.14 -4.02 -15.13
CA ASP A 115 -10.95 -4.78 -14.75
C ASP A 115 -10.88 -5.01 -13.21
N ILE A 116 -11.26 -4.00 -12.40
CA ILE A 116 -11.30 -4.13 -10.94
C ILE A 116 -12.46 -5.00 -10.49
N TYR A 117 -13.61 -4.91 -11.17
CA TYR A 117 -14.80 -5.70 -10.87
C TYR A 117 -14.62 -7.18 -11.17
N ASP A 118 -13.84 -7.53 -12.18
CA ASP A 118 -13.46 -8.91 -12.53
C ASP A 118 -12.60 -9.60 -11.46
N GLY A 119 -12.16 -8.82 -10.48
CA GLY A 119 -11.48 -9.31 -9.29
C GLY A 119 -10.03 -8.88 -9.18
N VAL A 120 -9.76 -8.02 -8.21
CA VAL A 120 -8.41 -7.53 -7.88
C VAL A 120 -8.21 -7.53 -6.38
N ASP A 121 -7.05 -7.98 -5.91
CA ASP A 121 -6.71 -8.01 -4.48
C ASP A 121 -6.01 -6.72 -4.02
N ILE A 122 -5.15 -6.15 -4.87
CA ILE A 122 -4.31 -4.98 -4.58
C ILE A 122 -4.52 -3.95 -5.69
N VAL A 123 -5.02 -2.77 -5.33
CA VAL A 123 -5.14 -1.62 -6.25
C VAL A 123 -4.11 -0.56 -5.87
N ILE A 124 -3.32 -0.14 -6.86
CA ILE A 124 -2.32 0.93 -6.74
C ILE A 124 -2.79 2.09 -7.61
N ALA A 125 -2.93 3.30 -7.06
CA ALA A 125 -3.35 4.45 -7.85
C ALA A 125 -2.99 5.80 -7.20
N THR A 126 -3.09 6.86 -7.99
CA THR A 126 -3.05 8.23 -7.46
C THR A 126 -4.32 8.54 -6.67
N PRO A 127 -4.28 9.47 -5.69
CA PRO A 127 -5.48 9.89 -4.94
C PRO A 127 -6.63 10.31 -5.84
N LYS A 128 -6.35 11.11 -6.87
CA LYS A 128 -7.34 11.56 -7.85
C LYS A 128 -8.02 10.38 -8.57
N LYS A 129 -7.22 9.42 -9.07
CA LYS A 129 -7.76 8.27 -9.81
C LYS A 129 -8.59 7.35 -8.91
N LEU A 130 -8.09 7.03 -7.72
CA LEU A 130 -8.83 6.24 -6.75
C LEU A 130 -10.16 6.90 -6.36
N PHE A 131 -10.15 8.21 -6.13
CA PHE A 131 -11.38 8.94 -5.82
C PHE A 131 -12.36 8.97 -7.00
N GLN A 132 -11.88 9.10 -8.26
CA GLN A 132 -12.72 8.98 -9.44
C GLN A 132 -13.39 7.61 -9.54
N LEU A 133 -12.63 6.52 -9.38
CA LEU A 133 -13.16 5.14 -9.36
C LEU A 133 -14.17 4.95 -8.21
N PHE A 134 -13.88 5.47 -7.03
CA PHE A 134 -14.79 5.40 -5.89
C PHE A 134 -16.13 6.10 -6.19
N LYS A 135 -16.12 7.28 -6.82
CA LYS A 135 -17.34 8.04 -7.18
C LYS A 135 -18.26 7.31 -8.15
N ILE A 136 -17.72 6.51 -9.06
CA ILE A 136 -18.51 5.73 -10.02
C ILE A 136 -18.81 4.31 -9.53
N THR A 137 -18.65 4.05 -8.23
CA THR A 137 -18.78 2.71 -7.63
C THR A 137 -17.88 1.66 -8.30
N GLY A 138 -16.76 2.11 -8.87
CA GLY A 138 -15.78 1.26 -9.55
C GLY A 138 -14.79 0.58 -8.60
N ILE A 139 -14.92 0.80 -7.29
CA ILE A 139 -14.09 0.15 -6.28
C ILE A 139 -14.91 -0.10 -5.01
N ASN A 140 -14.90 -1.36 -4.56
CA ASN A 140 -15.55 -1.77 -3.32
C ASN A 140 -14.52 -1.80 -2.19
N VAL A 141 -14.73 -1.00 -1.15
CA VAL A 141 -13.80 -0.86 -0.01
C VAL A 141 -14.21 -1.69 1.22
N SER A 142 -15.27 -2.49 1.13
CA SER A 142 -15.84 -3.22 2.27
C SER A 142 -14.91 -4.31 2.84
N GLN A 143 -13.99 -4.83 2.03
CA GLN A 143 -13.07 -5.90 2.42
C GLN A 143 -11.63 -5.44 2.67
N LEU A 144 -11.41 -4.13 2.71
CA LEU A 144 -10.07 -3.60 2.89
C LEU A 144 -9.45 -4.05 4.21
N LYS A 145 -8.24 -4.60 4.11
CA LYS A 145 -7.38 -4.97 5.24
C LYS A 145 -6.25 -3.98 5.45
N ILE A 146 -5.82 -3.29 4.37
CA ILE A 146 -4.72 -2.34 4.40
C ILE A 146 -4.96 -1.18 3.43
N LEU A 147 -4.67 0.02 3.87
CA LEU A 147 -4.57 1.21 3.04
C LEU A 147 -3.20 1.84 3.30
N ALA A 148 -2.41 1.99 2.25
CA ALA A 148 -1.08 2.56 2.35
C ALA A 148 -0.91 3.81 1.48
N VAL A 149 0.01 4.68 1.89
CA VAL A 149 0.53 5.78 1.08
C VAL A 149 2.03 5.56 0.95
N GLU A 150 2.51 5.39 -0.28
CA GLU A 150 3.93 5.25 -0.56
C GLU A 150 4.53 6.60 -0.93
N ASP A 151 5.74 6.87 -0.41
CA ASP A 151 6.48 8.12 -0.61
C ASP A 151 5.58 9.36 -0.52
N ALA A 152 4.94 9.50 0.66
CA ALA A 152 3.87 10.47 0.93
C ALA A 152 4.27 11.95 0.76
N GLU A 153 5.52 12.24 0.43
CA GLU A 153 6.03 13.59 0.17
C GLU A 153 5.28 14.33 -0.94
N PHE A 154 4.65 13.59 -1.86
CA PHE A 154 3.82 14.19 -2.90
C PHE A 154 2.58 14.90 -2.37
N LEU A 155 2.17 14.65 -1.13
CA LEU A 155 1.05 15.33 -0.47
C LEU A 155 1.40 16.79 -0.15
N THR A 156 1.69 17.57 -1.17
CA THR A 156 1.96 19.01 -1.05
C THR A 156 0.77 19.85 -1.53
N LYS A 157 0.00 19.33 -2.49
CA LYS A 157 -1.19 19.98 -3.04
C LYS A 157 -2.44 19.66 -2.22
N ASN A 158 -3.35 20.64 -2.11
CA ASN A 158 -4.64 20.43 -1.43
C ASN A 158 -5.52 19.40 -2.14
N SER A 159 -5.46 19.33 -3.49
CA SER A 159 -6.22 18.36 -4.29
C SER A 159 -5.91 16.93 -3.87
N ASP A 160 -4.63 16.55 -3.90
CA ASP A 160 -4.19 15.19 -3.61
C ASP A 160 -4.51 14.80 -2.16
N TYR A 161 -4.30 15.72 -1.21
CA TYR A 161 -4.67 15.54 0.18
C TYR A 161 -6.19 15.32 0.34
N ASN A 162 -7.01 16.18 -0.29
CA ASN A 162 -8.47 16.11 -0.16
C ASN A 162 -9.05 14.84 -0.79
N ASP A 163 -8.52 14.42 -1.94
CA ASP A 163 -8.98 13.19 -2.60
C ASP A 163 -8.59 11.95 -1.78
N LEU A 164 -7.39 11.97 -1.18
CA LEU A 164 -6.93 10.87 -0.34
C LEU A 164 -7.79 10.69 0.91
N ILE A 165 -8.07 11.77 1.66
CA ILE A 165 -8.77 11.66 2.96
C ILE A 165 -10.24 11.29 2.85
N ARG A 166 -10.85 11.37 1.65
CA ARG A 166 -12.26 11.02 1.45
C ARG A 166 -12.51 9.52 1.49
N ILE A 167 -11.58 8.70 0.99
CA ILE A 167 -11.75 7.25 0.92
C ILE A 167 -11.78 6.61 2.32
N PRO A 168 -10.85 6.91 3.25
CA PRO A 168 -10.88 6.38 4.61
C PRO A 168 -12.19 6.60 5.38
N GLN A 169 -12.94 7.67 5.06
CA GLN A 169 -14.24 7.97 5.70
C GLN A 169 -15.31 6.89 5.45
N HIS A 170 -15.13 6.07 4.42
CA HIS A 170 -16.06 4.98 4.05
C HIS A 170 -15.55 3.60 4.47
N ILE A 171 -14.43 3.53 5.19
CA ILE A 171 -13.81 2.27 5.61
C ILE A 171 -14.10 2.04 7.09
N THR A 172 -14.76 0.92 7.40
CA THR A 172 -15.12 0.58 8.77
C THR A 172 -13.92 0.12 9.59
N LYS A 173 -13.04 -0.69 8.99
CA LYS A 173 -11.85 -1.25 9.66
C LYS A 173 -10.77 -1.56 8.65
N CYS A 174 -9.61 -0.92 8.82
CA CYS A 174 -8.45 -1.11 7.97
C CYS A 174 -7.19 -0.78 8.77
N GLN A 175 -6.05 -1.30 8.37
CA GLN A 175 -4.76 -0.84 8.86
C GLN A 175 -4.24 0.25 7.93
N TYR A 176 -3.79 1.35 8.51
CA TYR A 176 -3.26 2.49 7.76
C TYR A 176 -1.74 2.57 7.88
N LEU A 177 -1.05 2.67 6.74
CA LEU A 177 0.40 2.81 6.67
C LEU A 177 0.79 4.00 5.80
N VAL A 178 1.59 4.90 6.32
CA VAL A 178 2.13 6.04 5.56
C VAL A 178 3.64 5.97 5.56
N PHE A 179 4.22 5.78 4.38
CA PHE A 179 5.66 5.73 4.17
C PHE A 179 6.14 7.08 3.62
N ALA A 180 7.21 7.60 4.21
CA ALA A 180 7.82 8.85 3.80
C ALA A 180 9.33 8.84 4.05
N SER A 181 10.09 9.64 3.32
CA SER A 181 11.49 9.92 3.63
C SER A 181 11.59 11.11 4.58
N THR A 182 10.69 12.08 4.42
CA THR A 182 10.58 13.26 5.28
C THR A 182 9.12 13.55 5.63
N MET A 183 8.89 14.21 6.76
CA MET A 183 7.56 14.67 7.13
C MET A 183 7.32 16.09 6.61
N ASN A 184 6.12 16.35 6.13
CA ASN A 184 5.64 17.68 5.78
C ASN A 184 4.30 17.97 6.51
N PRO A 185 3.86 19.25 6.56
CA PRO A 185 2.63 19.60 7.29
C PRO A 185 1.36 18.86 6.82
N LYS A 186 1.27 18.45 5.55
CA LYS A 186 0.11 17.70 5.06
C LYS A 186 0.14 16.24 5.48
N ILE A 187 1.33 15.61 5.50
CA ILE A 187 1.48 14.26 6.05
C ILE A 187 1.10 14.28 7.54
N GLU A 188 1.55 15.29 8.29
CA GLU A 188 1.20 15.43 9.71
C GLU A 188 -0.29 15.59 9.94
N ARG A 189 -0.98 16.37 9.09
CA ARG A 189 -2.44 16.56 9.16
C ARG A 189 -3.26 15.29 8.90
N LEU A 190 -2.69 14.21 8.37
CA LEU A 190 -3.39 12.93 8.28
C LEU A 190 -3.78 12.39 9.67
N LYS A 191 -3.10 12.82 10.74
CA LYS A 191 -3.49 12.52 12.12
C LYS A 191 -4.86 13.08 12.48
N ASP A 192 -5.23 14.23 11.91
CA ASP A 192 -6.52 14.87 12.15
C ASP A 192 -7.67 14.19 11.39
N SER A 193 -7.36 13.24 10.54
CA SER A 193 -8.33 12.51 9.70
C SER A 193 -8.40 11.03 10.12
N PHE A 194 -7.59 10.17 9.54
CA PHE A 194 -7.67 8.71 9.75
C PHE A 194 -6.46 8.11 10.45
N MET A 195 -5.44 8.90 10.77
CA MET A 195 -4.19 8.45 11.40
C MET A 195 -4.06 8.90 12.88
N ALA A 196 -5.18 9.21 13.56
CA ALA A 196 -5.15 9.77 14.92
C ALA A 196 -4.43 8.90 15.96
N ARG A 197 -4.47 7.59 15.79
CA ARG A 197 -3.84 6.61 16.71
C ARG A 197 -2.53 6.04 16.18
N ALA A 198 -2.03 6.57 15.06
CA ALA A 198 -0.84 6.03 14.42
C ALA A 198 0.44 6.27 15.23
N GLU A 199 1.25 5.24 15.35
CA GLU A 199 2.60 5.33 15.92
C GLU A 199 3.56 5.85 14.85
N MET A 200 4.47 6.74 15.23
CA MET A 200 5.51 7.22 14.33
C MET A 200 6.80 6.44 14.54
N LEU A 201 7.29 5.83 13.47
CA LEU A 201 8.56 5.12 13.43
C LEU A 201 9.54 5.88 12.55
N ARG A 202 10.63 6.34 13.13
CA ARG A 202 11.71 7.00 12.39
C ARG A 202 12.98 6.18 12.45
N LEU A 203 13.63 5.98 11.30
CA LEU A 203 15.01 5.53 11.27
C LEU A 203 15.88 6.71 11.70
N LYS A 204 16.53 6.57 12.85
CA LYS A 204 17.60 7.51 13.23
C LYS A 204 18.83 7.19 12.36
N VAL A 205 19.26 8.13 11.57
CA VAL A 205 20.53 8.10 10.85
C VAL A 205 21.67 8.29 11.82
#